data_2bff06d7e1b1a5e0db9b7fbbb3073075
#
_entry.id   2bff06d7e1b1a5e0db9b7fbbb3073075
#
_cell.length_a   1.000
_cell.length_b   1.000
_cell.length_c   1.000
_cell.angle_alpha   90.00
_cell.angle_beta   90.00
_cell.angle_gamma   90.00
#
_symmetry.space_group_name_H-M   'P 1'
#
loop_
_entity.id
_entity.type
_entity.pdbx_description
1 polymer ?
#
loop_
_entity_poly.entity_id
_entity_poly.type
_entity_poly.pdbx_seq_one_letter_code
_entity_poly.pdbx_strand_id
1 'polypeptide(L)'
;MSQTPTSQTPTSQTPTSQTLSEQLEEYRAGWMQRVPAERRAMMERHIAHLAETGFGKRGKQVGDRAPAIVLPDAHGKSFDVTSLLAKGPVVVTFYRGGWCPYCNLELKAYQSLLPRFAAAGASLVAISPEKPDDTVSTAEENALTFPVLSDVGQSVGKAFGIVYAFTDELRAVYDGFKLDIPGKNGAPDDWSLPLSATYVIGPDGVILFADTSVDYRHRTDPLDVIDVLERRVAAE
;
A
#
# COMPACT_ATOMS: atom_id res chain seq x y z
N MET A 1 -45.10 -11.59 -31.80
CA MET A 1 -44.80 -12.05 -30.40
C MET A 1 -43.49 -11.38 -29.99
N SER A 2 -43.58 -10.27 -29.28
CA SER A 2 -42.42 -9.46 -28.84
C SER A 2 -41.98 -10.01 -27.48
N GLN A 3 -40.72 -10.43 -27.37
CA GLN A 3 -40.08 -10.77 -26.09
C GLN A 3 -39.36 -9.53 -25.54
N THR A 4 -39.78 -9.11 -24.37
CA THR A 4 -39.17 -8.03 -23.57
C THR A 4 -37.89 -8.53 -22.95
N PRO A 5 -36.76 -7.81 -23.00
CA PRO A 5 -35.54 -8.21 -22.30
C PRO A 5 -35.70 -7.97 -20.80
N THR A 6 -35.46 -9.02 -20.03
CA THR A 6 -35.45 -8.99 -18.56
C THR A 6 -34.22 -8.20 -18.09
N SER A 7 -34.46 -7.07 -17.44
CA SER A 7 -33.46 -6.29 -16.73
C SER A 7 -32.89 -7.11 -15.58
N GLN A 8 -31.60 -7.45 -15.64
CA GLN A 8 -30.87 -8.00 -14.51
C GLN A 8 -30.46 -6.83 -13.60
N THR A 9 -31.06 -6.79 -12.43
CA THR A 9 -30.67 -5.88 -11.34
C THR A 9 -29.25 -6.25 -10.87
N PRO A 10 -28.32 -5.29 -10.72
CA PRO A 10 -27.00 -5.60 -10.17
C PRO A 10 -27.15 -6.08 -8.73
N THR A 11 -26.63 -7.26 -8.46
CA THR A 11 -26.56 -7.86 -7.13
C THR A 11 -25.75 -6.94 -6.22
N SER A 12 -26.41 -6.32 -5.25
CA SER A 12 -25.80 -5.62 -4.13
C SER A 12 -24.84 -6.59 -3.42
N GLN A 13 -23.53 -6.36 -3.56
CA GLN A 13 -22.55 -7.06 -2.76
C GLN A 13 -22.73 -6.59 -1.32
N THR A 14 -23.24 -7.47 -0.47
CA THR A 14 -23.25 -7.29 0.98
C THR A 14 -21.81 -7.04 1.44
N PRO A 15 -21.51 -6.01 2.25
CA PRO A 15 -20.15 -5.81 2.76
C PRO A 15 -19.75 -7.07 3.53
N THR A 16 -18.64 -7.69 3.14
CA THR A 16 -18.05 -8.81 3.85
C THR A 16 -17.75 -8.36 5.28
N SER A 17 -18.30 -9.06 6.27
CA SER A 17 -18.09 -8.78 7.69
C SER A 17 -16.69 -9.13 8.19
N GLN A 18 -15.79 -9.57 7.30
CA GLN A 18 -14.43 -9.99 7.61
C GLN A 18 -13.51 -8.79 7.82
N THR A 19 -12.71 -8.85 8.87
CA THR A 19 -11.62 -7.91 9.13
C THR A 19 -10.51 -8.04 8.08
N LEU A 20 -9.65 -7.03 7.95
CA LEU A 20 -8.48 -7.11 7.06
C LEU A 20 -7.60 -8.32 7.42
N SER A 21 -7.36 -8.56 8.71
CA SER A 21 -6.55 -9.69 9.19
C SER A 21 -7.12 -11.04 8.71
N GLU A 22 -8.42 -11.25 8.86
CA GLU A 22 -9.08 -12.48 8.40
C GLU A 22 -8.96 -12.66 6.87
N GLN A 23 -9.13 -11.61 6.10
CA GLN A 23 -8.96 -11.64 4.64
C GLN A 23 -7.51 -11.97 4.22
N LEU A 24 -6.53 -11.40 4.92
CA LEU A 24 -5.10 -11.67 4.67
C LEU A 24 -4.74 -13.12 5.01
N GLU A 25 -5.27 -13.67 6.11
CA GLU A 25 -5.05 -15.06 6.51
C GLU A 25 -5.69 -16.04 5.53
N GLU A 26 -6.92 -15.80 5.10
CA GLU A 26 -7.60 -16.60 4.09
C GLU A 26 -6.83 -16.61 2.77
N TYR A 27 -6.40 -15.42 2.29
CA TYR A 27 -5.59 -15.32 1.11
C TYR A 27 -4.27 -16.09 1.25
N ARG A 28 -3.58 -15.95 2.39
CA ARG A 28 -2.34 -16.67 2.72
C ARG A 28 -2.54 -18.18 2.68
N ALA A 29 -3.60 -18.70 3.29
CA ALA A 29 -3.90 -20.14 3.30
C ALA A 29 -4.05 -20.68 1.87
N GLY A 30 -4.81 -19.99 1.01
CA GLY A 30 -4.97 -20.34 -0.39
C GLY A 30 -3.66 -20.23 -1.19
N TRP A 31 -2.85 -19.20 -0.94
CA TRP A 31 -1.53 -19.01 -1.56
C TRP A 31 -0.58 -20.15 -1.20
N MET A 32 -0.55 -20.57 0.05
CA MET A 32 0.27 -21.69 0.54
C MET A 32 -0.04 -23.01 -0.18
N GLN A 33 -1.25 -23.22 -0.65
CA GLN A 33 -1.65 -24.43 -1.40
C GLN A 33 -1.22 -24.33 -2.88
N ARG A 34 -1.23 -23.14 -3.48
CA ARG A 34 -0.98 -22.96 -4.91
C ARG A 34 0.49 -22.78 -5.28
N VAL A 35 1.30 -22.22 -4.36
CA VAL A 35 2.69 -21.90 -4.65
C VAL A 35 3.61 -23.04 -4.22
N PRO A 36 4.55 -23.50 -5.08
CA PRO A 36 5.48 -24.56 -4.76
C PRO A 36 6.29 -24.28 -3.49
N ALA A 37 6.54 -25.31 -2.67
CA ALA A 37 7.24 -25.19 -1.39
C ALA A 37 8.60 -24.52 -1.51
N GLU A 38 9.35 -24.81 -2.58
CA GLU A 38 10.65 -24.20 -2.85
C GLU A 38 10.57 -22.68 -3.00
N ARG A 39 9.61 -22.17 -3.80
CA ARG A 39 9.41 -20.71 -3.96
C ARG A 39 9.00 -20.07 -2.66
N ARG A 40 8.15 -20.74 -1.87
CA ARG A 40 7.76 -20.23 -0.53
C ARG A 40 8.98 -20.12 0.37
N ALA A 41 9.84 -21.13 0.39
CA ALA A 41 11.06 -21.13 1.19
C ALA A 41 12.03 -19.99 0.77
N MET A 42 12.14 -19.69 -0.54
CA MET A 42 12.93 -18.56 -1.03
C MET A 42 12.39 -17.22 -0.52
N MET A 43 11.07 -17.03 -0.55
CA MET A 43 10.45 -15.81 -0.03
C MET A 43 10.60 -15.68 1.48
N GLU A 44 10.48 -16.77 2.23
CA GLU A 44 10.72 -16.76 3.70
C GLU A 44 12.19 -16.42 4.02
N ARG A 45 13.17 -16.97 3.27
CA ARG A 45 14.58 -16.61 3.45
C ARG A 45 14.84 -15.13 3.18
N HIS A 46 14.19 -14.56 2.17
CA HIS A 46 14.32 -13.13 1.90
C HIS A 46 13.77 -12.26 3.04
N ILE A 47 12.59 -12.61 3.57
CA ILE A 47 12.02 -11.92 4.74
C ILE A 47 12.96 -12.02 5.94
N ALA A 48 13.49 -13.22 6.23
CA ALA A 48 14.44 -13.45 7.30
C ALA A 48 15.72 -12.60 7.11
N HIS A 49 16.26 -12.55 5.90
CA HIS A 49 17.43 -11.74 5.57
C HIS A 49 17.17 -10.24 5.82
N LEU A 50 16.04 -9.69 5.40
CA LEU A 50 15.69 -8.30 5.68
C LEU A 50 15.54 -8.04 7.19
N ALA A 51 14.97 -8.99 7.94
CA ALA A 51 14.84 -8.89 9.39
C ALA A 51 16.22 -8.90 10.10
N GLU A 52 17.09 -9.85 9.74
CA GLU A 52 18.43 -10.00 10.29
C GLU A 52 19.33 -8.78 10.04
N THR A 53 19.19 -8.15 8.87
CA THR A 53 19.91 -6.91 8.52
C THR A 53 19.35 -5.67 9.22
N GLY A 54 18.27 -5.82 9.97
CA GLY A 54 17.57 -4.71 10.65
C GLY A 54 16.93 -3.73 9.66
N PHE A 55 16.66 -4.17 8.43
CA PHE A 55 16.16 -3.29 7.38
C PHE A 55 14.84 -2.62 7.75
N GLY A 56 13.91 -3.32 8.38
CA GLY A 56 12.63 -2.77 8.82
C GLY A 56 12.74 -1.61 9.82
N LYS A 57 13.92 -1.44 10.46
CA LYS A 57 14.17 -0.33 11.41
C LYS A 57 14.83 0.89 10.76
N ARG A 58 15.14 0.83 9.46
CA ARG A 58 15.80 1.94 8.74
C ARG A 58 14.83 3.02 8.29
N GLY A 59 13.55 2.68 8.23
CA GLY A 59 12.49 3.61 7.85
C GLY A 59 12.33 4.75 8.86
N LYS A 60 11.70 5.82 8.41
CA LYS A 60 11.32 6.95 9.28
C LYS A 60 10.48 6.44 10.45
N GLN A 61 10.64 7.08 11.61
CA GLN A 61 10.02 6.70 12.86
C GLN A 61 9.10 7.82 13.38
N VAL A 62 8.29 7.49 14.37
CA VAL A 62 7.49 8.48 15.10
C VAL A 62 8.41 9.55 15.69
N GLY A 63 8.06 10.83 15.52
CA GLY A 63 8.84 11.99 15.91
C GLY A 63 9.79 12.51 14.82
N ASP A 64 10.08 11.73 13.78
CA ASP A 64 10.86 12.22 12.63
C ASP A 64 10.03 13.22 11.80
N ARG A 65 10.73 14.11 11.11
CA ARG A 65 10.13 14.92 10.06
C ARG A 65 9.94 14.06 8.79
N ALA A 66 8.72 14.05 8.27
CA ALA A 66 8.42 13.36 7.03
C ALA A 66 9.16 14.02 5.85
N PRO A 67 9.74 13.25 4.93
CA PRO A 67 10.23 13.77 3.66
C PRO A 67 9.10 14.43 2.86
N ALA A 68 9.46 15.41 2.01
CA ALA A 68 8.51 16.00 1.08
C ALA A 68 7.96 14.94 0.10
N ILE A 69 6.66 14.99 -0.17
CA ILE A 69 5.98 14.08 -1.09
C ILE A 69 5.34 14.92 -2.19
N VAL A 70 6.01 14.98 -3.34
CA VAL A 70 5.51 15.62 -4.57
C VAL A 70 5.66 14.62 -5.69
N LEU A 71 4.56 14.00 -6.11
CA LEU A 71 4.53 12.88 -7.05
C LEU A 71 3.41 13.07 -8.07
N PRO A 72 3.49 12.46 -9.27
CA PRO A 72 2.34 12.39 -10.16
C PRO A 72 1.23 11.52 -9.56
N ASP A 73 0.00 11.98 -9.70
CA ASP A 73 -1.19 11.17 -9.44
C ASP A 73 -1.42 10.15 -10.57
N ALA A 74 -2.47 9.36 -10.44
CA ALA A 74 -2.86 8.34 -11.43
C ALA A 74 -3.11 8.92 -12.85
N HIS A 75 -3.36 10.22 -12.99
CA HIS A 75 -3.53 10.92 -14.26
C HIS A 75 -2.27 11.66 -14.74
N GLY A 76 -1.13 11.46 -14.05
CA GLY A 76 0.15 12.10 -14.36
C GLY A 76 0.26 13.56 -13.90
N LYS A 77 -0.74 14.08 -13.19
CA LYS A 77 -0.70 15.45 -12.66
C LYS A 77 0.11 15.47 -11.36
N SER A 78 1.00 16.45 -11.22
CA SER A 78 1.78 16.64 -9.99
C SER A 78 0.87 16.91 -8.79
N PHE A 79 1.05 16.11 -7.75
CA PHE A 79 0.31 16.18 -6.48
C PHE A 79 1.30 16.43 -5.33
N ASP A 80 1.09 17.51 -4.60
CA ASP A 80 1.87 17.87 -3.41
C ASP A 80 1.06 17.56 -2.15
N VAL A 81 1.53 16.60 -1.35
CA VAL A 81 0.86 16.15 -0.11
C VAL A 81 0.83 17.27 0.95
N THR A 82 1.71 18.27 0.88
CA THR A 82 1.67 19.41 1.83
C THR A 82 0.36 20.18 1.75
N SER A 83 -0.30 20.14 0.58
CA SER A 83 -1.63 20.74 0.41
C SER A 83 -2.73 20.08 1.25
N LEU A 84 -2.56 18.81 1.59
CA LEU A 84 -3.44 18.05 2.49
C LEU A 84 -3.10 18.33 3.95
N LEU A 85 -1.81 18.43 4.29
CA LEU A 85 -1.36 18.73 5.66
C LEU A 85 -1.91 20.07 6.19
N ALA A 86 -2.16 21.02 5.29
CA ALA A 86 -2.83 22.27 5.66
C ALA A 86 -4.29 22.08 6.12
N LYS A 87 -4.90 20.93 5.85
CA LYS A 87 -6.29 20.62 6.22
C LYS A 87 -6.38 19.69 7.43
N GLY A 88 -5.31 18.99 7.79
CA GLY A 88 -5.25 18.03 8.88
C GLY A 88 -4.19 16.96 8.67
N PRO A 89 -4.15 15.94 9.53
CA PRO A 89 -3.21 14.82 9.37
C PRO A 89 -3.38 14.10 8.03
N VAL A 90 -2.28 13.54 7.51
CA VAL A 90 -2.30 12.73 6.30
C VAL A 90 -1.80 11.32 6.61
N VAL A 91 -2.63 10.34 6.27
CA VAL A 91 -2.24 8.92 6.25
C VAL A 91 -1.59 8.63 4.91
N VAL A 92 -0.37 8.14 4.93
CA VAL A 92 0.39 7.75 3.75
C VAL A 92 0.66 6.25 3.82
N THR A 93 0.12 5.46 2.88
CA THR A 93 0.42 4.04 2.78
C THR A 93 1.27 3.76 1.53
N PHE A 94 2.41 3.09 1.73
CA PHE A 94 3.27 2.60 0.65
C PHE A 94 2.91 1.16 0.33
N TYR A 95 2.64 0.89 -0.94
CA TYR A 95 2.32 -0.44 -1.42
C TYR A 95 3.22 -0.86 -2.60
N ARG A 96 3.34 -2.16 -2.82
CA ARG A 96 4.31 -2.74 -3.75
C ARG A 96 3.89 -2.67 -5.22
N GLY A 97 2.59 -2.57 -5.46
CA GLY A 97 1.97 -2.53 -6.78
C GLY A 97 0.61 -3.22 -6.81
N GLY A 98 -0.22 -2.90 -7.82
CA GLY A 98 -1.55 -3.47 -8.02
C GLY A 98 -1.54 -4.98 -8.31
N TRP A 99 -0.41 -5.51 -8.78
CA TRP A 99 -0.20 -6.94 -8.95
C TRP A 99 -0.13 -7.72 -7.62
N CYS A 100 -0.02 -7.04 -6.48
CA CYS A 100 0.13 -7.67 -5.16
C CYS A 100 -1.21 -7.82 -4.45
N PRO A 101 -1.76 -9.04 -4.29
CA PRO A 101 -3.09 -9.22 -3.70
C PRO A 101 -3.20 -8.73 -2.26
N TYR A 102 -2.14 -8.86 -1.44
CA TYR A 102 -2.12 -8.31 -0.07
C TYR A 102 -2.28 -6.78 -0.08
N CYS A 103 -1.67 -6.10 -1.08
CA CYS A 103 -1.81 -4.65 -1.22
C CYS A 103 -3.25 -4.27 -1.60
N ASN A 104 -3.88 -5.03 -2.51
CA ASN A 104 -5.27 -4.76 -2.92
C ASN A 104 -6.26 -4.96 -1.76
N LEU A 105 -6.05 -5.97 -0.91
CA LEU A 105 -6.86 -6.17 0.30
C LEU A 105 -6.73 -4.99 1.26
N GLU A 106 -5.51 -4.53 1.50
CA GLU A 106 -5.24 -3.36 2.34
C GLU A 106 -5.88 -2.08 1.78
N LEU A 107 -5.69 -1.78 0.49
CA LEU A 107 -6.26 -0.59 -0.14
C LEU A 107 -7.80 -0.59 -0.10
N LYS A 108 -8.44 -1.75 -0.30
CA LYS A 108 -9.90 -1.92 -0.14
C LYS A 108 -10.35 -1.69 1.30
N ALA A 109 -9.60 -2.17 2.28
CA ALA A 109 -9.89 -1.94 3.69
C ALA A 109 -9.83 -0.44 4.03
N TYR A 110 -8.78 0.27 3.57
CA TYR A 110 -8.70 1.73 3.70
C TYR A 110 -9.87 2.44 3.01
N GLN A 111 -10.22 2.03 1.79
CA GLN A 111 -11.36 2.61 1.06
C GLN A 111 -12.68 2.44 1.82
N SER A 112 -12.92 1.26 2.40
CA SER A 112 -14.16 0.99 3.14
C SER A 112 -14.31 1.86 4.40
N LEU A 113 -13.19 2.28 5.00
CA LEU A 113 -13.13 3.10 6.20
C LEU A 113 -12.84 4.60 5.93
N LEU A 114 -12.77 4.99 4.65
CA LEU A 114 -12.47 6.38 4.26
C LEU A 114 -13.37 7.42 4.95
N PRO A 115 -14.68 7.19 5.14
CA PRO A 115 -15.53 8.13 5.89
C PRO A 115 -15.10 8.32 7.36
N ARG A 116 -14.52 7.28 8.01
CA ARG A 116 -14.00 7.40 9.37
C ARG A 116 -12.72 8.24 9.42
N PHE A 117 -11.81 8.07 8.44
CA PHE A 117 -10.63 8.93 8.31
C PHE A 117 -11.03 10.40 8.13
N ALA A 118 -12.01 10.66 7.25
CA ALA A 118 -12.53 12.01 7.05
C ALA A 118 -13.18 12.59 8.33
N ALA A 119 -13.93 11.78 9.09
CA ALA A 119 -14.52 12.20 10.36
C ALA A 119 -13.46 12.52 11.43
N ALA A 120 -12.30 11.85 11.39
CA ALA A 120 -11.14 12.16 12.23
C ALA A 120 -10.28 13.33 11.66
N GLY A 121 -10.77 14.04 10.64
CA GLY A 121 -10.08 15.18 10.01
C GLY A 121 -8.85 14.79 9.19
N ALA A 122 -8.65 13.51 8.88
CA ALA A 122 -7.49 13.02 8.16
C ALA A 122 -7.77 12.81 6.66
N SER A 123 -6.74 13.02 5.85
CA SER A 123 -6.69 12.63 4.45
C SER A 123 -5.89 11.34 4.28
N LEU A 124 -6.17 10.58 3.21
CA LEU A 124 -5.45 9.35 2.87
C LEU A 124 -4.79 9.49 1.49
N VAL A 125 -3.57 8.96 1.36
CA VAL A 125 -2.82 8.87 0.10
C VAL A 125 -2.13 7.51 0.03
N ALA A 126 -2.22 6.83 -1.12
CA ALA A 126 -1.43 5.62 -1.40
C ALA A 126 -0.29 5.93 -2.38
N ILE A 127 0.88 5.31 -2.17
CA ILE A 127 2.08 5.51 -3.00
C ILE A 127 2.62 4.16 -3.45
N SER A 128 2.89 4.02 -4.74
CA SER A 128 3.48 2.84 -5.37
C SER A 128 4.63 3.23 -6.28
N PRO A 129 5.62 2.35 -6.50
CA PRO A 129 6.67 2.58 -7.50
C PRO A 129 6.17 2.44 -8.95
N GLU A 130 4.94 1.96 -9.16
CA GLU A 130 4.38 1.71 -10.49
C GLU A 130 4.17 3.02 -11.27
N LYS A 131 4.16 2.88 -12.60
CA LYS A 131 3.83 3.98 -13.52
C LYS A 131 2.41 4.48 -13.32
N PRO A 132 2.07 5.73 -13.70
CA PRO A 132 0.71 6.27 -13.59
C PRO A 132 -0.37 5.38 -14.22
N ASP A 133 -0.14 4.77 -15.38
CA ASP A 133 -1.11 3.89 -16.04
C ASP A 133 -1.46 2.65 -15.19
N ASP A 134 -0.45 2.07 -14.52
CA ASP A 134 -0.67 0.93 -13.61
C ASP A 134 -1.38 1.38 -12.31
N THR A 135 -1.10 2.61 -11.83
CA THR A 135 -1.80 3.17 -10.66
C THR A 135 -3.26 3.55 -10.96
N VAL A 136 -3.58 4.01 -12.18
CA VAL A 136 -4.97 4.17 -12.64
C VAL A 136 -5.70 2.84 -12.54
N SER A 137 -5.13 1.78 -13.14
CA SER A 137 -5.72 0.44 -13.12
C SER A 137 -5.97 -0.04 -11.68
N THR A 138 -4.99 0.16 -10.78
CA THR A 138 -5.13 -0.18 -9.36
C THR A 138 -6.27 0.58 -8.69
N ALA A 139 -6.39 1.90 -8.96
CA ALA A 139 -7.43 2.73 -8.39
C ALA A 139 -8.83 2.31 -8.88
N GLU A 140 -8.97 2.02 -10.17
CA GLU A 140 -10.24 1.58 -10.78
C GLU A 140 -10.65 0.19 -10.29
N GLU A 141 -9.76 -0.80 -10.33
CA GLU A 141 -10.04 -2.18 -9.91
C GLU A 141 -10.43 -2.29 -8.43
N ASN A 142 -9.90 -1.40 -7.59
CA ASN A 142 -10.20 -1.36 -6.15
C ASN A 142 -11.24 -0.28 -5.79
N ALA A 143 -11.80 0.44 -6.77
CA ALA A 143 -12.76 1.54 -6.60
C ALA A 143 -12.28 2.60 -5.59
N LEU A 144 -10.98 2.97 -5.64
CA LEU A 144 -10.36 3.90 -4.71
C LEU A 144 -10.78 5.34 -5.08
N THR A 145 -11.14 6.13 -4.06
CA THR A 145 -11.53 7.53 -4.21
C THR A 145 -10.55 8.50 -3.56
N PHE A 146 -9.52 8.00 -2.93
CA PHE A 146 -8.38 8.79 -2.43
C PHE A 146 -7.23 8.80 -3.45
N PRO A 147 -6.31 9.78 -3.39
CA PRO A 147 -5.19 9.88 -4.31
C PRO A 147 -4.28 8.65 -4.27
N VAL A 148 -3.97 8.10 -5.45
CA VAL A 148 -2.94 7.07 -5.67
C VAL A 148 -1.82 7.71 -6.48
N LEU A 149 -0.61 7.70 -5.93
CA LEU A 149 0.55 8.40 -6.47
C LEU A 149 1.61 7.43 -6.97
N SER A 150 2.31 7.82 -8.03
CA SER A 150 3.38 7.04 -8.68
C SER A 150 4.76 7.58 -8.28
N ASP A 151 5.52 6.80 -7.52
CA ASP A 151 6.91 7.10 -7.14
C ASP A 151 7.89 6.35 -8.05
N VAL A 152 7.83 6.62 -9.37
CA VAL A 152 8.73 6.01 -10.35
C VAL A 152 10.17 6.36 -9.98
N GLY A 153 11.04 5.32 -9.90
CA GLY A 153 12.41 5.46 -9.41
C GLY A 153 12.52 5.53 -7.88
N GLN A 154 11.40 5.53 -7.17
CA GLN A 154 11.28 5.37 -5.72
C GLN A 154 12.04 6.43 -4.89
N SER A 155 12.05 7.67 -5.36
CA SER A 155 12.76 8.77 -4.67
C SER A 155 12.18 9.06 -3.28
N VAL A 156 10.86 9.04 -3.17
CA VAL A 156 10.15 9.24 -1.89
C VAL A 156 10.32 8.02 -0.99
N GLY A 157 10.10 6.80 -1.50
CA GLY A 157 10.33 5.58 -0.73
C GLY A 157 11.77 5.46 -0.20
N LYS A 158 12.77 5.85 -1.01
CA LYS A 158 14.18 5.92 -0.59
C LYS A 158 14.40 6.97 0.50
N ALA A 159 13.78 8.14 0.41
CA ALA A 159 13.83 9.18 1.44
C ALA A 159 13.17 8.75 2.76
N PHE A 160 12.13 7.91 2.69
CA PHE A 160 11.54 7.26 3.86
C PHE A 160 12.40 6.11 4.41
N GLY A 161 13.42 5.64 3.67
CA GLY A 161 14.30 4.54 4.09
C GLY A 161 13.68 3.15 3.99
N ILE A 162 12.65 2.96 3.17
CA ILE A 162 11.87 1.73 3.08
C ILE A 162 12.10 0.91 1.79
N VAL A 163 12.97 1.36 0.88
CA VAL A 163 13.21 0.67 -0.40
C VAL A 163 14.34 -0.33 -0.28
N TYR A 164 14.07 -1.58 -0.59
CA TYR A 164 15.05 -2.67 -0.63
C TYR A 164 15.28 -3.19 -2.05
N ALA A 165 16.52 -3.59 -2.34
CA ALA A 165 16.87 -4.24 -3.60
C ALA A 165 16.63 -5.76 -3.52
N PHE A 166 16.29 -6.37 -4.64
CA PHE A 166 16.16 -7.81 -4.75
C PHE A 166 17.53 -8.49 -4.77
N THR A 167 17.61 -9.62 -4.11
CA THR A 167 18.69 -10.60 -4.36
C THR A 167 18.41 -11.34 -5.67
N ASP A 168 19.43 -11.97 -6.26
CA ASP A 168 19.25 -12.77 -7.49
C ASP A 168 18.26 -13.93 -7.27
N GLU A 169 18.26 -14.51 -6.07
CA GLU A 169 17.28 -15.54 -5.68
C GLU A 169 15.86 -15.00 -5.71
N LEU A 170 15.61 -13.81 -5.16
CA LEU A 170 14.29 -13.19 -5.19
C LEU A 170 13.85 -12.82 -6.62
N ARG A 171 14.77 -12.31 -7.46
CA ARG A 171 14.49 -12.05 -8.88
C ARG A 171 13.97 -13.29 -9.57
N ALA A 172 14.68 -14.43 -9.41
CA ALA A 172 14.26 -15.71 -10.00
C ALA A 172 12.85 -16.15 -9.56
N VAL A 173 12.45 -15.84 -8.31
CA VAL A 173 11.08 -16.11 -7.84
C VAL A 173 10.07 -15.27 -8.61
N TYR A 174 10.32 -13.95 -8.78
CA TYR A 174 9.40 -13.04 -9.47
C TYR A 174 9.34 -13.32 -10.98
N ASP A 175 10.47 -13.66 -11.60
CA ASP A 175 10.52 -14.15 -13.00
C ASP A 175 9.64 -15.42 -13.15
N GLY A 176 9.73 -16.32 -12.18
CA GLY A 176 8.89 -17.51 -12.14
C GLY A 176 7.39 -17.23 -11.97
N PHE A 177 7.01 -16.08 -11.43
CA PHE A 177 5.63 -15.56 -11.41
C PHE A 177 5.28 -14.74 -12.66
N LYS A 178 6.23 -14.57 -13.60
CA LYS A 178 6.09 -13.72 -14.80
C LYS A 178 5.78 -12.25 -14.44
N LEU A 179 6.37 -11.75 -13.35
CA LEU A 179 6.25 -10.38 -12.90
C LEU A 179 7.52 -9.59 -13.25
N ASP A 180 7.41 -8.78 -14.29
CA ASP A 180 8.44 -7.82 -14.69
C ASP A 180 8.36 -6.57 -13.80
N ILE A 181 9.04 -6.61 -12.65
CA ILE A 181 9.03 -5.49 -11.70
C ILE A 181 9.66 -4.21 -12.30
N PRO A 182 10.84 -4.25 -12.94
CA PRO A 182 11.39 -3.06 -13.59
C PRO A 182 10.47 -2.44 -14.63
N GLY A 183 9.82 -3.26 -15.46
CA GLY A 183 8.89 -2.78 -16.49
C GLY A 183 7.63 -2.14 -15.89
N LYS A 184 7.06 -2.72 -14.81
CA LYS A 184 5.92 -2.15 -14.09
C LYS A 184 6.26 -0.83 -13.41
N ASN A 185 7.42 -0.76 -12.79
CA ASN A 185 7.88 0.43 -12.09
C ASN A 185 8.43 1.52 -13.03
N GLY A 186 8.50 1.25 -14.33
CA GLY A 186 9.05 2.21 -15.31
C GLY A 186 10.51 2.58 -15.07
N ALA A 187 11.25 1.72 -14.38
CA ALA A 187 12.66 1.89 -14.01
C ALA A 187 13.45 0.68 -14.52
N PRO A 188 13.95 0.72 -15.78
CA PRO A 188 14.70 -0.39 -16.36
C PRO A 188 15.85 -0.82 -15.44
N ASP A 189 16.00 -2.13 -15.28
CA ASP A 189 17.02 -2.77 -14.44
C ASP A 189 16.92 -2.51 -12.91
N ASP A 190 15.97 -1.71 -12.44
CA ASP A 190 15.75 -1.47 -11.01
C ASP A 190 14.85 -2.55 -10.40
N TRP A 191 15.48 -3.61 -9.89
CA TRP A 191 14.84 -4.66 -9.12
C TRP A 191 14.75 -4.28 -7.64
N SER A 192 13.91 -3.29 -7.35
CA SER A 192 13.67 -2.86 -5.97
C SER A 192 12.18 -2.60 -5.72
N LEU A 193 11.77 -2.70 -4.45
CA LEU A 193 10.41 -2.41 -4.00
C LEU A 193 10.44 -1.71 -2.64
N PRO A 194 9.40 -0.93 -2.32
CA PRO A 194 9.21 -0.46 -0.96
C PRO A 194 8.73 -1.62 -0.06
N LEU A 195 9.06 -1.55 1.22
CA LEU A 195 8.33 -2.26 2.26
C LEU A 195 6.86 -1.84 2.24
N SER A 196 5.98 -2.73 2.72
CA SER A 196 4.65 -2.28 3.13
C SER A 196 4.82 -1.37 4.34
N ALA A 197 4.36 -0.14 4.23
CA ALA A 197 4.56 0.85 5.28
C ALA A 197 3.39 1.82 5.33
N THR A 198 2.93 2.15 6.54
CA THR A 198 1.91 3.16 6.76
C THR A 198 2.40 4.19 7.77
N TYR A 199 2.22 5.45 7.43
CA TYR A 199 2.59 6.60 8.25
C TYR A 199 1.38 7.51 8.47
N VAL A 200 1.27 8.11 9.64
CA VAL A 200 0.43 9.28 9.87
C VAL A 200 1.33 10.49 10.04
N ILE A 201 1.15 11.49 9.20
CA ILE A 201 1.93 12.73 9.23
C ILE A 201 1.04 13.83 9.77
N GLY A 202 1.48 14.50 10.85
CA GLY A 202 0.79 15.64 11.43
C GLY A 202 0.83 16.88 10.55
N PRO A 203 -0.04 17.88 10.78
CA PRO A 203 -0.04 19.16 10.05
C PRO A 203 1.29 19.90 10.08
N ASP A 204 2.08 19.69 11.13
CA ASP A 204 3.42 20.23 11.30
C ASP A 204 4.51 19.48 10.53
N GLY A 205 4.15 18.38 9.83
CA GLY A 205 5.05 17.54 9.07
C GLY A 205 5.79 16.50 9.93
N VAL A 206 5.45 16.33 11.21
CA VAL A 206 6.03 15.31 12.09
C VAL A 206 5.25 14.01 11.97
N ILE A 207 5.95 12.88 11.94
CA ILE A 207 5.35 11.54 11.90
C ILE A 207 4.77 11.20 13.28
N LEU A 208 3.48 10.93 13.32
CA LEU A 208 2.71 10.61 14.52
C LEU A 208 2.52 9.10 14.71
N PHE A 209 2.55 8.35 13.61
CA PHE A 209 2.45 6.90 13.57
C PHE A 209 3.35 6.38 12.44
N ALA A 210 4.01 5.25 12.68
CA ALA A 210 4.81 4.56 11.69
C ALA A 210 4.69 3.05 11.92
N ASP A 211 4.25 2.33 10.91
CA ASP A 211 4.31 0.87 10.85
C ASP A 211 5.00 0.47 9.55
N THR A 212 6.10 -0.29 9.67
CA THR A 212 6.88 -0.78 8.54
C THR A 212 7.19 -2.26 8.74
N SER A 213 6.93 -3.09 7.75
CA SER A 213 7.17 -4.52 7.85
C SER A 213 8.04 -5.05 6.72
N VAL A 214 9.05 -5.84 7.08
CA VAL A 214 9.85 -6.64 6.13
C VAL A 214 9.04 -7.82 5.58
N ASP A 215 8.02 -8.27 6.31
CA ASP A 215 7.08 -9.27 5.81
C ASP A 215 6.00 -8.57 4.97
N TYR A 216 6.08 -8.74 3.66
CA TYR A 216 5.14 -8.14 2.71
C TYR A 216 3.68 -8.59 2.89
N ARG A 217 3.43 -9.62 3.72
CA ARG A 217 2.08 -10.12 4.07
C ARG A 217 1.46 -9.36 5.23
N HIS A 218 2.29 -8.76 6.08
CA HIS A 218 1.82 -7.88 7.15
C HIS A 218 1.27 -6.58 6.57
N ARG A 219 0.14 -6.15 7.11
CA ARG A 219 -0.51 -4.89 6.76
C ARG A 219 -1.01 -4.20 8.01
N THR A 220 -0.84 -2.88 8.04
CA THR A 220 -1.40 -2.04 9.10
C THR A 220 -2.93 -2.11 9.04
N ASP A 221 -3.57 -2.46 10.17
CA ASP A 221 -5.02 -2.40 10.23
C ASP A 221 -5.46 -0.92 10.19
N PRO A 222 -6.34 -0.52 9.25
CA PRO A 222 -6.86 0.85 9.21
C PRO A 222 -7.52 1.29 10.51
N LEU A 223 -8.06 0.37 11.32
CA LEU A 223 -8.65 0.69 12.62
C LEU A 223 -7.60 1.17 13.62
N ASP A 224 -6.40 0.58 13.63
CA ASP A 224 -5.30 1.03 14.49
C ASP A 224 -4.88 2.46 14.14
N VAL A 225 -4.87 2.79 12.84
CA VAL A 225 -4.55 4.15 12.36
C VAL A 225 -5.64 5.14 12.79
N ILE A 226 -6.90 4.76 12.67
CA ILE A 226 -8.05 5.58 13.10
C ILE A 226 -7.97 5.84 14.61
N ASP A 227 -7.66 4.83 15.42
CA ASP A 227 -7.51 4.96 16.87
C ASP A 227 -6.42 5.96 17.25
N VAL A 228 -5.32 6.04 16.50
CA VAL A 228 -4.28 7.04 16.69
C VAL A 228 -4.80 8.45 16.41
N LEU A 229 -5.56 8.61 15.33
CA LEU A 229 -6.14 9.88 14.91
C LEU A 229 -7.20 10.37 15.93
N GLU A 230 -8.10 9.48 16.36
CA GLU A 230 -9.18 9.79 17.30
C GLU A 230 -8.63 10.20 18.70
N ARG A 231 -7.58 9.50 19.18
CA ARG A 231 -6.90 9.87 20.44
C ARG A 231 -6.26 11.24 20.38
N ARG A 232 -5.76 11.65 19.23
CA ARG A 232 -5.20 12.98 19.05
C ARG A 232 -6.27 14.07 19.12
N VAL A 233 -7.40 13.88 18.41
CA VAL A 233 -8.53 14.84 18.46
C VAL A 233 -9.05 15.03 19.88
N ALA A 234 -9.05 13.97 20.70
CA ALA A 234 -9.48 14.04 22.09
C ALA A 234 -8.48 14.76 23.03
N ALA A 235 -7.24 14.98 22.58
CA ALA A 235 -6.17 15.61 23.37
C ALA A 235 -5.97 17.11 23.04
N GLU A 236 -6.60 17.60 21.95
CA GLU A 236 -6.64 19.02 21.54
C GLU A 236 -7.87 19.75 22.13
#